data_378231b6c53fb82bb1c6c4a82e5a3783
#
_entry.id   378231b6c53fb82bb1c6c4a82e5a3783
#
_cell.length_a   1.000
_cell.length_b   1.000
_cell.length_c   1.000
_cell.angle_alpha   90.00
_cell.angle_beta   90.00
_cell.angle_gamma   90.00
#
_symmetry.space_group_name_H-M   'P 1'
#
loop_
_entity.id
_entity.type
_entity.pdbx_description
1 polymer ?
#
loop_
_entity_poly.entity_id
_entity_poly.type
_entity_poly.pdbx_seq_one_letter_code
_entity_poly.pdbx_strand_id
1 'polypeptide(L)'
;MPDVGLKDLLQAGVHFGHQTHRWNPKMKRYIFAERGGIYIIDLKKTLNEIRRARELIRETVLAGRSVLFVCTKPQLKEIVRAEAERAGAFYVTERWMGGMLTNFQTIKKNISRLKELERGSDEGAFDFYTKKEQLLLGREREKLERYLSGIKEMSRLPGVVFVVDAKKEEIAVREANRLGIPVVAIADTNADPDVITIPIAGNDDAIRSVSLITRVIADALEQAAREAPQLVAVAEDEEEAYTYSSDMTARDEKTVRRKRRKPRPRRRPKPEVIAQRLHLADAETEKPSEDGPSAEAAPEAAEEAAAKAAPEAAEESSGEAVAVSPEPSGGESERGAGT
;
A
#
# COMPACT_ATOMS: atom_id res chain seq x y z
N MET A 1 -15.00 24.15 3.31
CA MET A 1 -15.52 23.03 4.12
C MET A 1 -15.46 23.42 5.57
N PRO A 2 -16.46 23.10 6.41
CA PRO A 2 -16.38 23.40 7.84
C PRO A 2 -15.17 22.69 8.44
N ASP A 3 -14.34 23.46 9.13
CA ASP A 3 -13.24 22.89 9.90
C ASP A 3 -13.81 21.99 11.01
N VAL A 4 -13.29 20.76 11.11
CA VAL A 4 -13.64 19.88 12.21
C VAL A 4 -13.27 20.54 13.53
N GLY A 5 -14.26 20.68 14.42
CA GLY A 5 -14.11 21.30 15.72
C GLY A 5 -13.79 20.27 16.82
N LEU A 6 -13.34 20.79 17.97
CA LEU A 6 -13.12 19.94 19.16
C LEU A 6 -14.40 19.21 19.60
N LYS A 7 -15.59 19.82 19.36
CA LYS A 7 -16.88 19.20 19.70
C LYS A 7 -17.16 17.97 18.85
N ASP A 8 -16.84 18.02 17.58
CA ASP A 8 -17.06 16.90 16.65
C ASP A 8 -16.16 15.73 17.01
N LEU A 9 -14.88 15.99 17.31
CA LEU A 9 -13.94 14.97 17.78
C LEU A 9 -14.40 14.33 19.10
N LEU A 10 -14.93 15.13 20.02
CA LEU A 10 -15.45 14.65 21.31
C LEU A 10 -16.69 13.75 21.10
N GLN A 11 -17.62 14.17 20.25
CA GLN A 11 -18.85 13.42 19.94
C GLN A 11 -18.56 12.11 19.19
N ALA A 12 -17.55 12.11 18.34
CA ALA A 12 -17.09 10.91 17.65
C ALA A 12 -16.31 9.93 18.56
N GLY A 13 -15.97 10.36 19.80
CA GLY A 13 -15.24 9.52 20.75
C GLY A 13 -13.75 9.34 20.41
N VAL A 14 -13.16 10.28 19.70
CA VAL A 14 -11.72 10.26 19.32
C VAL A 14 -10.80 10.30 20.53
N HIS A 15 -11.27 10.88 21.64
CA HIS A 15 -10.50 11.08 22.87
C HIS A 15 -10.28 9.81 23.70
N PHE A 16 -11.00 8.73 23.45
CA PHE A 16 -10.80 7.46 24.14
C PHE A 16 -9.58 6.73 23.60
N GLY A 17 -8.66 6.39 24.48
CA GLY A 17 -7.54 5.52 24.17
C GLY A 17 -7.73 4.11 24.75
N HIS A 18 -6.67 3.33 24.73
CA HIS A 18 -6.64 1.99 25.29
C HIS A 18 -6.50 1.99 26.82
N GLN A 19 -6.69 0.82 27.39
CA GLN A 19 -6.47 0.57 28.83
C GLN A 19 -5.00 0.80 29.19
N THR A 20 -4.77 1.23 30.44
CA THR A 20 -3.45 1.64 30.96
C THR A 20 -2.36 0.58 30.83
N HIS A 21 -2.69 -0.72 30.86
CA HIS A 21 -1.72 -1.78 30.72
C HIS A 21 -1.25 -2.03 29.27
N ARG A 22 -1.92 -1.46 28.27
CA ARG A 22 -1.62 -1.65 26.83
C ARG A 22 -0.93 -0.47 26.17
N TRP A 23 -0.59 0.56 26.90
CA TRP A 23 -0.08 1.79 26.32
C TRP A 23 1.40 1.73 25.94
N ASN A 24 1.80 2.64 25.07
CA ASN A 24 3.20 2.89 24.74
C ASN A 24 3.68 4.15 25.49
N PRO A 25 4.77 4.10 26.29
CA PRO A 25 5.29 5.25 27.03
C PRO A 25 5.59 6.47 26.15
N LYS A 26 5.95 6.28 24.89
CA LYS A 26 6.20 7.35 23.91
C LYS A 26 4.96 8.18 23.61
N MET A 27 3.76 7.59 23.77
CA MET A 27 2.49 8.29 23.59
C MET A 27 2.13 9.23 24.75
N LYS A 28 2.90 9.26 25.83
CA LYS A 28 2.70 10.16 26.98
C LYS A 28 2.48 11.61 26.56
N ARG A 29 3.16 12.06 25.52
CA ARG A 29 3.04 13.43 24.99
C ARG A 29 1.66 13.77 24.42
N TYR A 30 0.85 12.76 24.04
CA TYR A 30 -0.50 12.93 23.48
C TYR A 30 -1.62 12.62 24.48
N ILE A 31 -1.28 12.11 25.64
CA ILE A 31 -2.24 11.79 26.70
C ILE A 31 -2.55 13.04 27.51
N PHE A 32 -3.85 13.30 27.73
CA PHE A 32 -4.33 14.39 28.56
C PHE A 32 -4.47 13.95 30.01
N ALA A 33 -5.13 12.82 30.27
CA ALA A 33 -5.40 12.29 31.59
C ALA A 33 -5.67 10.78 31.55
N GLU A 34 -5.76 10.19 32.73
CA GLU A 34 -6.26 8.84 32.94
C GLU A 34 -7.59 8.91 33.71
N ARG A 35 -8.57 8.14 33.28
CA ARG A 35 -9.88 8.04 33.95
C ARG A 35 -10.43 6.62 33.81
N GLY A 36 -10.72 6.00 34.97
CA GLY A 36 -11.32 4.65 34.97
C GLY A 36 -10.44 3.57 34.33
N GLY A 37 -9.09 3.68 34.43
CA GLY A 37 -8.16 2.73 33.83
C GLY A 37 -8.01 2.83 32.31
N ILE A 38 -8.51 3.93 31.72
CA ILE A 38 -8.41 4.22 30.28
C ILE A 38 -7.71 5.57 30.12
N TYR A 39 -6.80 5.67 29.16
CA TYR A 39 -6.17 6.93 28.80
C TYR A 39 -7.09 7.81 27.96
N ILE A 40 -7.08 9.11 28.25
CA ILE A 40 -7.79 10.13 27.50
C ILE A 40 -6.78 10.91 26.67
N ILE A 41 -7.02 11.00 25.36
CA ILE A 41 -6.16 11.68 24.40
C ILE A 41 -6.47 13.18 24.38
N ASP A 42 -5.43 14.00 24.21
CA ASP A 42 -5.53 15.45 24.08
C ASP A 42 -6.01 15.85 22.68
N LEU A 43 -7.30 16.18 22.58
CA LEU A 43 -7.94 16.56 21.31
C LEU A 43 -7.38 17.85 20.69
N LYS A 44 -6.75 18.72 21.46
CA LYS A 44 -6.10 19.93 20.90
C LYS A 44 -4.90 19.53 20.05
N LYS A 45 -4.11 18.55 20.51
CA LYS A 45 -2.99 18.01 19.77
C LYS A 45 -3.47 17.24 18.54
N THR A 46 -4.52 16.41 18.71
CA THR A 46 -5.16 15.72 17.58
C THR A 46 -5.58 16.68 16.48
N LEU A 47 -6.23 17.79 16.82
CA LEU A 47 -6.67 18.79 15.86
C LEU A 47 -5.49 19.43 15.11
N ASN A 48 -4.40 19.72 15.81
CA ASN A 48 -3.20 20.28 15.19
C ASN A 48 -2.55 19.28 14.23
N GLU A 49 -2.47 18.00 14.59
CA GLU A 49 -1.92 16.97 13.71
C GLU A 49 -2.84 16.71 12.50
N ILE A 50 -4.15 16.78 12.66
CA ILE A 50 -5.09 16.72 11.51
C ILE A 50 -4.84 17.88 10.53
N ARG A 51 -4.61 19.10 11.01
CA ARG A 51 -4.29 20.26 10.16
C ARG A 51 -2.98 20.05 9.39
N ARG A 52 -1.94 19.56 10.06
CA ARG A 52 -0.66 19.22 9.44
C ARG A 52 -0.81 18.10 8.39
N ALA A 53 -1.63 17.08 8.71
CA ALA A 53 -1.91 16.00 7.77
C ALA A 53 -2.62 16.49 6.51
N ARG A 54 -3.61 17.38 6.65
CA ARG A 54 -4.30 18.01 5.52
C ARG A 54 -3.34 18.79 4.62
N GLU A 55 -2.44 19.56 5.22
CA GLU A 55 -1.45 20.33 4.45
C GLU A 55 -0.48 19.42 3.69
N LEU A 56 0.08 18.39 4.35
CA LEU A 56 0.95 17.42 3.69
C LEU A 56 0.25 16.71 2.51
N ILE A 57 -1.01 16.33 2.70
CA ILE A 57 -1.80 15.69 1.62
C ILE A 57 -2.01 16.66 0.47
N ARG A 58 -2.37 17.91 0.77
CA ARG A 58 -2.54 18.96 -0.22
C ARG A 58 -1.27 19.18 -1.05
N GLU A 59 -0.12 19.37 -0.40
CA GLU A 59 1.17 19.51 -1.08
C GLU A 59 1.49 18.29 -1.95
N THR A 60 1.21 17.08 -1.48
CA THR A 60 1.46 15.84 -2.20
C THR A 60 0.62 15.75 -3.48
N VAL A 61 -0.67 16.09 -3.38
CA VAL A 61 -1.59 16.04 -4.53
C VAL A 61 -1.26 17.14 -5.54
N LEU A 62 -0.94 18.35 -5.10
CA LEU A 62 -0.49 19.44 -5.96
C LEU A 62 0.83 19.10 -6.69
N ALA A 63 1.68 18.28 -6.08
CA ALA A 63 2.88 17.73 -6.72
C ALA A 63 2.58 16.56 -7.69
N GLY A 64 1.31 16.26 -7.99
CA GLY A 64 0.89 15.18 -8.89
C GLY A 64 1.14 13.78 -8.35
N ARG A 65 1.27 13.62 -7.03
CA ARG A 65 1.45 12.32 -6.38
C ARG A 65 0.14 11.82 -5.78
N SER A 66 -0.02 10.52 -5.77
CA SER A 66 -1.20 9.85 -5.21
C SER A 66 -1.08 9.59 -3.71
N VAL A 67 -2.23 9.36 -3.08
CA VAL A 67 -2.34 8.96 -1.66
C VAL A 67 -2.84 7.52 -1.59
N LEU A 68 -2.27 6.73 -0.67
CA LEU A 68 -2.68 5.35 -0.42
C LEU A 68 -3.30 5.22 0.98
N PHE A 69 -4.51 4.74 1.05
CA PHE A 69 -5.22 4.44 2.31
C PHE A 69 -5.01 2.98 2.69
N VAL A 70 -4.68 2.71 3.96
CA VAL A 70 -4.41 1.37 4.47
C VAL A 70 -5.23 1.11 5.72
N CYS A 71 -6.10 0.09 5.68
CA CYS A 71 -6.90 -0.32 6.80
C CYS A 71 -7.33 -1.78 6.67
N THR A 72 -6.80 -2.68 7.48
CA THR A 72 -7.19 -4.11 7.45
C THR A 72 -8.16 -4.50 8.58
N LYS A 73 -8.68 -3.53 9.35
CA LYS A 73 -9.69 -3.81 10.38
C LYS A 73 -11.05 -4.14 9.71
N PRO A 74 -11.64 -5.32 9.95
CA PRO A 74 -12.88 -5.74 9.26
C PRO A 74 -14.04 -4.77 9.43
N GLN A 75 -14.11 -4.12 10.59
CA GLN A 75 -15.20 -3.18 10.93
C GLN A 75 -15.10 -1.84 10.22
N LEU A 76 -13.89 -1.47 9.74
CA LEU A 76 -13.56 -0.16 9.20
C LEU A 76 -13.29 -0.18 7.70
N LYS A 77 -13.05 -1.36 7.13
CA LYS A 77 -12.62 -1.52 5.73
C LYS A 77 -13.60 -0.90 4.72
N GLU A 78 -14.89 -1.08 4.91
CA GLU A 78 -15.90 -0.54 3.99
C GLU A 78 -15.97 0.98 4.04
N ILE A 79 -15.82 1.57 5.23
CA ILE A 79 -15.82 3.01 5.41
C ILE A 79 -14.58 3.63 4.74
N VAL A 80 -13.41 3.05 5.01
CA VAL A 80 -12.15 3.54 4.43
C VAL A 80 -12.15 3.37 2.92
N ARG A 81 -12.68 2.24 2.42
CA ARG A 81 -12.85 2.00 0.98
C ARG A 81 -13.75 3.05 0.35
N ALA A 82 -14.93 3.28 0.89
CA ALA A 82 -15.89 4.24 0.34
C ALA A 82 -15.31 5.68 0.30
N GLU A 83 -14.63 6.10 1.37
CA GLU A 83 -14.00 7.42 1.42
C GLU A 83 -12.79 7.54 0.49
N ALA A 84 -11.99 6.48 0.33
CA ALA A 84 -10.89 6.46 -0.61
C ALA A 84 -11.37 6.51 -2.07
N GLU A 85 -12.39 5.72 -2.43
CA GLU A 85 -13.01 5.74 -3.76
C GLU A 85 -13.64 7.11 -4.06
N ARG A 86 -14.34 7.72 -3.08
CA ARG A 86 -14.91 9.06 -3.20
C ARG A 86 -13.87 10.13 -3.52
N ALA A 87 -12.72 10.04 -2.86
CA ALA A 87 -11.64 11.01 -3.02
C ALA A 87 -10.67 10.68 -4.18
N GLY A 88 -10.86 9.57 -4.89
CA GLY A 88 -9.96 9.12 -5.96
C GLY A 88 -8.59 8.65 -5.46
N ALA A 89 -8.52 8.19 -4.21
CA ALA A 89 -7.31 7.62 -3.62
C ALA A 89 -7.19 6.12 -3.87
N PHE A 90 -5.96 5.60 -3.81
CA PHE A 90 -5.74 4.16 -3.75
C PHE A 90 -6.00 3.64 -2.35
N TYR A 91 -6.38 2.36 -2.25
CA TYR A 91 -6.64 1.76 -0.95
C TYR A 91 -6.23 0.29 -0.86
N VAL A 92 -5.95 -0.16 0.37
CA VAL A 92 -5.72 -1.56 0.73
C VAL A 92 -6.53 -1.85 1.98
N THR A 93 -7.58 -2.67 1.85
CA THR A 93 -8.54 -2.94 2.94
C THR A 93 -8.61 -4.39 3.38
N GLU A 94 -8.12 -5.34 2.57
CA GLU A 94 -8.23 -6.76 2.93
C GLU A 94 -7.00 -7.23 3.72
N ARG A 95 -5.83 -7.19 3.10
CA ARG A 95 -4.58 -7.62 3.73
C ARG A 95 -3.40 -6.90 3.11
N TRP A 96 -2.53 -6.36 3.92
CA TRP A 96 -1.25 -5.88 3.45
C TRP A 96 -0.35 -7.07 3.09
N MET A 97 0.06 -7.16 1.84
CA MET A 97 1.03 -8.14 1.39
C MET A 97 2.44 -7.56 1.57
N GLY A 98 3.33 -8.27 2.27
CA GLY A 98 4.70 -7.81 2.41
C GLY A 98 5.33 -7.53 1.04
N GLY A 99 6.00 -6.38 0.91
CA GLY A 99 6.59 -5.94 -0.34
C GLY A 99 5.68 -5.12 -1.24
N MET A 100 4.51 -4.69 -0.78
CA MET A 100 3.59 -3.88 -1.61
C MET A 100 4.22 -2.56 -2.07
N LEU A 101 5.04 -1.95 -1.25
CA LEU A 101 5.81 -0.75 -1.60
C LEU A 101 7.26 -1.10 -1.98
N THR A 102 7.95 -1.87 -1.16
CA THR A 102 9.38 -2.19 -1.34
C THR A 102 9.66 -3.08 -2.55
N ASN A 103 8.71 -3.93 -2.94
CA ASN A 103 8.79 -4.78 -4.14
C ASN A 103 7.66 -4.47 -5.13
N PHE A 104 7.45 -3.21 -5.39
CA PHE A 104 6.37 -2.72 -6.25
C PHE A 104 6.39 -3.30 -7.66
N GLN A 105 7.58 -3.63 -8.20
CA GLN A 105 7.73 -4.27 -9.51
C GLN A 105 6.99 -5.62 -9.58
N THR A 106 7.07 -6.43 -8.53
CA THR A 106 6.34 -7.70 -8.46
C THR A 106 4.83 -7.47 -8.32
N ILE A 107 4.43 -6.48 -7.55
CA ILE A 107 3.02 -6.08 -7.43
C ILE A 107 2.45 -5.64 -8.79
N LYS A 108 3.22 -4.84 -9.56
CA LYS A 108 2.84 -4.47 -10.95
C LYS A 108 2.61 -5.68 -11.85
N LYS A 109 3.47 -6.71 -11.76
CA LYS A 109 3.28 -7.96 -12.52
C LYS A 109 1.97 -8.64 -12.13
N ASN A 110 1.64 -8.69 -10.82
CA ASN A 110 0.39 -9.26 -10.34
C ASN A 110 -0.82 -8.44 -10.78
N ILE A 111 -0.72 -7.11 -10.81
CA ILE A 111 -1.76 -6.23 -11.35
C ILE A 111 -1.95 -6.46 -12.85
N SER A 112 -0.86 -6.58 -13.63
CA SER A 112 -0.94 -6.90 -15.05
C SER A 112 -1.60 -8.26 -15.27
N ARG A 113 -1.25 -9.26 -14.45
CA ARG A 113 -1.87 -10.58 -14.49
C ARG A 113 -3.37 -10.53 -14.17
N LEU A 114 -3.79 -9.74 -13.19
CA LEU A 114 -5.20 -9.51 -12.90
C LEU A 114 -5.93 -8.92 -14.12
N LYS A 115 -5.38 -7.87 -14.73
CA LYS A 115 -5.95 -7.24 -15.93
C LYS A 115 -6.02 -8.19 -17.12
N GLU A 116 -5.05 -9.09 -17.28
CA GLU A 116 -5.08 -10.16 -18.30
C GLU A 116 -6.22 -11.15 -18.04
N LEU A 117 -6.37 -11.61 -16.79
CA LEU A 117 -7.42 -12.54 -16.41
C LEU A 117 -8.83 -11.95 -16.58
N GLU A 118 -9.01 -10.68 -16.25
CA GLU A 118 -10.26 -9.96 -16.47
C GLU A 118 -10.57 -9.87 -17.96
N ARG A 119 -9.62 -9.39 -18.75
CA ARG A 119 -9.77 -9.28 -20.20
C ARG A 119 -10.09 -10.63 -20.84
N GLY A 120 -9.33 -11.68 -20.48
CA GLY A 120 -9.58 -13.02 -21.02
C GLY A 120 -10.95 -13.59 -20.64
N SER A 121 -11.46 -13.22 -19.46
CA SER A 121 -12.84 -13.56 -19.04
C SER A 121 -13.89 -12.82 -19.87
N ASP A 122 -13.68 -11.52 -20.12
CA ASP A 122 -14.63 -10.67 -20.83
C ASP A 122 -14.66 -10.97 -22.34
N GLU A 123 -13.52 -11.32 -22.92
CA GLU A 123 -13.37 -11.70 -24.33
C GLU A 123 -13.75 -13.17 -24.62
N GLY A 124 -14.12 -13.97 -23.59
CA GLY A 124 -14.42 -15.39 -23.75
C GLY A 124 -13.21 -16.26 -24.12
N ALA A 125 -11.98 -15.73 -23.92
CA ALA A 125 -10.75 -16.46 -24.26
C ALA A 125 -10.57 -17.75 -23.46
N PHE A 126 -11.29 -17.88 -22.34
CA PHE A 126 -11.23 -19.05 -21.46
C PHE A 126 -12.23 -20.15 -21.85
N ASP A 127 -13.12 -19.93 -22.81
CA ASP A 127 -14.12 -20.92 -23.23
C ASP A 127 -13.48 -22.16 -23.90
N PHE A 128 -12.27 -22.00 -24.45
CA PHE A 128 -11.48 -23.08 -25.03
C PHE A 128 -10.73 -23.95 -24.02
N TYR A 129 -10.69 -23.53 -22.74
CA TYR A 129 -10.02 -24.26 -21.68
C TYR A 129 -10.94 -25.32 -21.06
N THR A 130 -10.36 -26.36 -20.47
CA THR A 130 -11.14 -27.34 -19.73
C THR A 130 -11.84 -26.70 -18.50
N LYS A 131 -12.97 -27.25 -18.09
CA LYS A 131 -13.72 -26.77 -16.90
C LYS A 131 -12.85 -26.65 -15.65
N LYS A 132 -11.88 -27.55 -15.51
CA LYS A 132 -10.94 -27.50 -14.36
C LYS A 132 -10.01 -26.30 -14.45
N GLU A 133 -9.49 -26.00 -15.62
CA GLU A 133 -8.61 -24.83 -15.84
C GLU A 133 -9.38 -23.52 -15.67
N GLN A 134 -10.59 -23.42 -16.24
CA GLN A 134 -11.47 -22.26 -16.03
C GLN A 134 -11.70 -21.98 -14.55
N LEU A 135 -11.96 -23.04 -13.75
CA LEU A 135 -12.12 -22.89 -12.31
C LEU A 135 -10.85 -22.42 -11.60
N LEU A 136 -9.67 -22.89 -12.02
CA LEU A 136 -8.39 -22.44 -11.44
C LEU A 136 -8.11 -20.98 -11.77
N LEU A 137 -8.33 -20.56 -13.03
CA LEU A 137 -8.16 -19.17 -13.47
C LEU A 137 -9.17 -18.25 -12.77
N GLY A 138 -10.42 -18.69 -12.59
CA GLY A 138 -11.41 -17.94 -11.83
C GLY A 138 -11.01 -17.72 -10.37
N ARG A 139 -10.52 -18.76 -9.69
CA ARG A 139 -10.01 -18.64 -8.30
C ARG A 139 -8.77 -17.74 -8.21
N GLU A 140 -7.87 -17.79 -9.18
CA GLU A 140 -6.71 -16.90 -9.26
C GLU A 140 -7.17 -15.45 -9.42
N ARG A 141 -8.10 -15.16 -10.33
CA ARG A 141 -8.70 -13.84 -10.54
C ARG A 141 -9.32 -13.29 -9.26
N GLU A 142 -10.23 -14.05 -8.64
CA GLU A 142 -10.90 -13.66 -7.39
C GLU A 142 -9.90 -13.33 -6.27
N LYS A 143 -8.84 -14.14 -6.15
CA LYS A 143 -7.80 -13.92 -5.16
C LYS A 143 -7.03 -12.62 -5.43
N LEU A 144 -6.62 -12.37 -6.66
CA LEU A 144 -5.90 -11.16 -7.04
C LEU A 144 -6.79 -9.92 -6.91
N GLU A 145 -8.04 -10.00 -7.37
CA GLU A 145 -9.02 -8.93 -7.27
C GLU A 145 -9.27 -8.52 -5.82
N ARG A 146 -9.45 -9.48 -4.92
CA ARG A 146 -9.64 -9.22 -3.48
C ARG A 146 -8.52 -8.38 -2.88
N TYR A 147 -7.26 -8.64 -3.25
CA TYR A 147 -6.11 -7.98 -2.61
C TYR A 147 -5.62 -6.75 -3.36
N LEU A 148 -5.85 -6.66 -4.66
CA LEU A 148 -5.25 -5.65 -5.52
C LEU A 148 -6.27 -4.66 -6.11
N SER A 149 -7.58 -4.86 -5.89
CA SER A 149 -8.63 -4.01 -6.48
C SER A 149 -8.38 -2.52 -6.25
N GLY A 150 -8.07 -2.13 -5.03
CA GLY A 150 -7.87 -0.72 -4.68
C GLY A 150 -6.57 -0.09 -5.18
N ILE A 151 -5.63 -0.88 -5.68
CA ILE A 151 -4.36 -0.41 -6.26
C ILE A 151 -4.18 -0.78 -7.73
N LYS A 152 -5.24 -1.25 -8.38
CA LYS A 152 -5.23 -1.72 -9.77
C LYS A 152 -4.73 -0.67 -10.76
N GLU A 153 -5.05 0.60 -10.54
CA GLU A 153 -4.65 1.71 -11.39
C GLU A 153 -3.37 2.43 -10.92
N MET A 154 -2.74 1.94 -9.85
CA MET A 154 -1.52 2.53 -9.32
C MET A 154 -0.32 2.23 -10.22
N SER A 155 0.14 3.23 -10.97
CA SER A 155 1.29 3.13 -11.87
C SER A 155 2.63 3.47 -11.22
N ARG A 156 2.62 4.30 -10.16
CA ARG A 156 3.79 4.80 -9.42
C ARG A 156 3.57 4.63 -7.92
N LEU A 157 4.65 4.68 -7.15
CA LEU A 157 4.59 4.70 -5.68
C LEU A 157 3.81 5.92 -5.19
N PRO A 158 3.01 5.78 -4.10
CA PRO A 158 2.26 6.89 -3.54
C PRO A 158 3.20 7.93 -2.91
N GLY A 159 2.75 9.18 -2.87
CA GLY A 159 3.48 10.27 -2.23
C GLY A 159 3.26 10.33 -0.73
N VAL A 160 2.12 9.82 -0.23
CA VAL A 160 1.75 9.72 1.18
C VAL A 160 1.00 8.42 1.41
N VAL A 161 1.22 7.80 2.56
CA VAL A 161 0.43 6.66 3.03
C VAL A 161 -0.38 7.09 4.25
N PHE A 162 -1.70 6.97 4.18
CA PHE A 162 -2.60 7.17 5.31
C PHE A 162 -2.96 5.80 5.91
N VAL A 163 -2.63 5.60 7.18
CA VAL A 163 -2.80 4.31 7.87
C VAL A 163 -3.81 4.44 9.00
N VAL A 164 -4.77 3.54 9.02
CA VAL A 164 -5.69 3.37 10.16
C VAL A 164 -5.15 2.26 11.05
N ASP A 165 -4.77 2.60 12.28
CA ASP A 165 -4.10 1.71 13.24
C ASP A 165 -2.64 1.38 12.85
N ALA A 166 -1.73 2.30 13.20
CA ALA A 166 -0.30 2.15 12.93
C ALA A 166 0.35 0.91 13.56
N LYS A 167 -0.20 0.40 14.66
CA LYS A 167 0.32 -0.79 15.34
C LYS A 167 -0.03 -2.06 14.58
N LYS A 168 -1.24 -2.17 14.06
CA LYS A 168 -1.69 -3.32 13.29
C LYS A 168 -1.01 -3.38 11.92
N GLU A 169 -0.89 -2.23 11.28
CA GLU A 169 -0.29 -2.09 9.95
C GLU A 169 1.21 -1.76 10.00
N GLU A 170 1.93 -2.28 11.01
CA GLU A 170 3.35 -2.01 11.22
C GLU A 170 4.21 -2.31 10.00
N ILE A 171 3.87 -3.35 9.23
CA ILE A 171 4.60 -3.73 8.02
C ILE A 171 4.49 -2.63 6.96
N ALA A 172 3.29 -2.07 6.77
CA ALA A 172 3.05 -0.97 5.83
C ALA A 172 3.85 0.28 6.23
N VAL A 173 3.84 0.63 7.51
CA VAL A 173 4.58 1.77 8.07
C VAL A 173 6.09 1.57 7.87
N ARG A 174 6.63 0.38 8.16
CA ARG A 174 8.06 0.07 7.96
C ARG A 174 8.47 0.14 6.49
N GLU A 175 7.64 -0.36 5.58
CA GLU A 175 7.91 -0.30 4.14
C GLU A 175 7.89 1.14 3.62
N ALA A 176 6.91 1.95 4.04
CA ALA A 176 6.84 3.36 3.67
C ALA A 176 8.07 4.14 4.16
N ASN A 177 8.44 3.97 5.43
CA ASN A 177 9.62 4.59 6.02
C ASN A 177 10.92 4.19 5.32
N ARG A 178 11.05 2.91 4.93
CA ARG A 178 12.23 2.42 4.19
C ARG A 178 12.41 3.11 2.84
N LEU A 179 11.30 3.51 2.21
CA LEU A 179 11.30 4.21 0.93
C LEU A 179 11.28 5.75 1.06
N GLY A 180 11.26 6.27 2.29
CA GLY A 180 11.15 7.69 2.55
C GLY A 180 9.79 8.29 2.20
N ILE A 181 8.73 7.46 2.16
CA ILE A 181 7.37 7.91 1.92
C ILE A 181 6.77 8.37 3.25
N PRO A 182 6.31 9.61 3.38
CA PRO A 182 5.70 10.10 4.60
C PRO A 182 4.44 9.32 4.97
N VAL A 183 4.33 9.01 6.26
CA VAL A 183 3.21 8.26 6.84
C VAL A 183 2.38 9.18 7.70
N VAL A 184 1.10 9.29 7.38
CA VAL A 184 0.06 9.88 8.23
C VAL A 184 -0.71 8.71 8.84
N ALA A 185 -0.82 8.63 10.15
CA ALA A 185 -1.54 7.51 10.75
C ALA A 185 -2.39 7.92 11.94
N ILE A 186 -3.53 7.26 12.09
CA ILE A 186 -4.28 7.28 13.35
C ILE A 186 -3.49 6.43 14.33
N ALA A 187 -3.05 7.06 15.42
CA ALA A 187 -2.23 6.45 16.45
C ALA A 187 -2.97 6.48 17.78
N ASP A 188 -3.42 5.33 18.26
CA ASP A 188 -3.95 5.20 19.60
C ASP A 188 -2.80 5.11 20.63
N THR A 189 -3.12 5.10 21.90
CA THR A 189 -2.17 5.09 23.02
C THR A 189 -1.21 3.88 23.04
N ASN A 190 -1.47 2.84 22.24
CA ASN A 190 -0.65 1.63 22.12
C ASN A 190 0.34 1.68 20.94
N ALA A 191 0.30 2.71 20.09
CA ALA A 191 1.13 2.87 18.91
C ALA A 191 2.50 3.49 19.23
N ASP A 192 3.46 3.40 18.32
CA ASP A 192 4.73 4.12 18.39
C ASP A 192 4.67 5.37 17.51
N PRO A 193 4.61 6.58 18.10
CA PRO A 193 4.50 7.81 17.32
C PRO A 193 5.80 8.20 16.60
N ASP A 194 6.95 7.64 16.99
CA ASP A 194 8.23 8.03 16.42
C ASP A 194 8.48 7.44 15.02
N VAL A 195 7.76 6.37 14.66
CA VAL A 195 7.83 5.76 13.32
C VAL A 195 6.83 6.39 12.34
N ILE A 196 6.03 7.35 12.79
CA ILE A 196 4.97 7.99 12.01
C ILE A 196 5.37 9.44 11.74
N THR A 197 5.28 9.90 10.50
CA THR A 197 5.64 11.28 10.14
C THR A 197 4.65 12.27 10.78
N ILE A 198 3.35 11.99 10.68
CA ILE A 198 2.30 12.78 11.32
C ILE A 198 1.36 11.82 12.08
N PRO A 199 1.56 11.65 13.39
CA PRO A 199 0.71 10.81 14.21
C PRO A 199 -0.55 11.58 14.64
N ILE A 200 -1.69 11.23 14.09
CA ILE A 200 -3.00 11.74 14.51
C ILE A 200 -3.42 10.92 15.73
N ALA A 201 -3.16 11.44 16.92
CA ALA A 201 -3.53 10.77 18.16
C ALA A 201 -5.06 10.68 18.26
N GLY A 202 -5.59 9.46 18.33
CA GLY A 202 -7.04 9.23 18.35
C GLY A 202 -7.39 7.76 18.43
N ASN A 203 -8.66 7.51 18.76
CA ASN A 203 -9.23 6.18 18.86
C ASN A 203 -9.28 5.51 17.46
N ASP A 204 -8.61 4.38 17.32
CA ASP A 204 -8.53 3.60 16.10
C ASP A 204 -9.51 2.42 16.02
N ASP A 205 -10.29 2.17 17.11
CA ASP A 205 -11.29 1.11 17.19
C ASP A 205 -12.72 1.61 16.97
N ALA A 206 -13.01 2.86 17.37
CA ALA A 206 -14.35 3.41 17.26
C ALA A 206 -14.67 3.79 15.80
N ILE A 207 -15.72 3.18 15.24
CA ILE A 207 -16.19 3.43 13.87
C ILE A 207 -16.40 4.94 13.63
N ARG A 208 -17.04 5.65 14.56
CA ARG A 208 -17.30 7.09 14.42
C ARG A 208 -16.02 7.93 14.40
N SER A 209 -15.01 7.56 15.22
CA SER A 209 -13.72 8.24 15.28
C SER A 209 -12.99 8.12 13.97
N VAL A 210 -12.83 6.89 13.49
CA VAL A 210 -12.11 6.61 12.23
C VAL A 210 -12.84 7.19 11.03
N SER A 211 -14.18 7.05 10.97
CA SER A 211 -14.99 7.64 9.90
C SER A 211 -14.81 9.16 9.82
N LEU A 212 -14.85 9.86 10.95
CA LEU A 212 -14.65 11.31 10.98
C LEU A 212 -13.27 11.71 10.47
N ILE A 213 -12.20 11.09 10.99
CA ILE A 213 -10.82 11.42 10.61
C ILE A 213 -10.58 11.06 9.14
N THR A 214 -10.98 9.87 8.70
CA THR A 214 -10.81 9.41 7.31
C THR A 214 -11.53 10.35 6.34
N ARG A 215 -12.76 10.77 6.69
CA ARG A 215 -13.52 11.74 5.88
C ARG A 215 -12.80 13.06 5.76
N VAL A 216 -12.26 13.61 6.84
CA VAL A 216 -11.51 14.88 6.82
C VAL A 216 -10.27 14.80 5.92
N ILE A 217 -9.58 13.67 5.95
CA ILE A 217 -8.42 13.40 5.10
C ILE A 217 -8.85 13.25 3.64
N ALA A 218 -9.94 12.52 3.37
CA ALA A 218 -10.51 12.35 2.03
C ALA A 218 -11.00 13.69 1.45
N ASP A 219 -11.66 14.53 2.26
CA ASP A 219 -12.10 15.87 1.85
C ASP A 219 -10.92 16.78 1.49
N ALA A 220 -9.82 16.71 2.24
CA ALA A 220 -8.60 17.46 1.92
C ALA A 220 -7.99 17.02 0.58
N LEU A 221 -7.99 15.72 0.32
CA LEU A 221 -7.52 15.15 -0.95
C LEU A 221 -8.40 15.58 -2.12
N GLU A 222 -9.72 15.48 -1.98
CA GLU A 222 -10.68 15.90 -3.02
C GLU A 222 -10.56 17.41 -3.32
N GLN A 223 -10.39 18.23 -2.29
CA GLN A 223 -10.17 19.67 -2.47
C GLN A 223 -8.88 19.94 -3.22
N ALA A 224 -7.77 19.31 -2.83
CA ALA A 224 -6.49 19.45 -3.50
C ALA A 224 -6.52 18.94 -4.95
N ALA A 225 -7.24 17.86 -5.21
CA ALA A 225 -7.43 17.34 -6.56
C ALA A 225 -8.22 18.31 -7.46
N ARG A 226 -9.13 19.10 -6.90
CA ARG A 226 -9.85 20.17 -7.63
C ARG A 226 -8.96 21.39 -7.88
N GLU A 227 -8.03 21.70 -6.99
CA GLU A 227 -7.09 22.81 -7.12
C GLU A 227 -5.95 22.50 -8.12
N ALA A 228 -5.51 21.24 -8.20
CA ALA A 228 -4.39 20.82 -9.03
C ALA A 228 -4.53 21.14 -10.53
N PRO A 229 -5.67 20.92 -11.22
CA PRO A 229 -5.83 21.27 -12.63
C PRO A 229 -5.74 22.77 -12.89
N GLN A 230 -6.18 23.60 -11.94
CA GLN A 230 -6.14 25.06 -12.07
C GLN A 230 -4.69 25.58 -12.03
N LEU A 231 -3.86 25.00 -11.17
CA LEU A 231 -2.44 25.38 -11.08
C LEU A 231 -1.63 24.92 -12.30
N VAL A 232 -1.94 23.75 -12.85
CA VAL A 232 -1.30 23.26 -14.09
C VAL A 232 -1.65 24.14 -15.27
N ALA A 233 -2.92 24.54 -15.42
CA ALA A 233 -3.36 25.44 -16.48
C ALA A 233 -2.69 26.82 -16.39
N VAL A 234 -2.58 27.38 -15.18
CA VAL A 234 -1.89 28.66 -14.96
C VAL A 234 -0.39 28.56 -15.26
N ALA A 235 0.25 27.44 -14.89
CA ALA A 235 1.67 27.23 -15.19
C ALA A 235 1.94 27.02 -16.68
N GLU A 236 1.06 26.34 -17.40
CA GLU A 236 1.14 26.17 -18.86
C GLU A 236 0.94 27.50 -19.57
N ASP A 237 -0.01 28.33 -19.15
CA ASP A 237 -0.23 29.68 -19.67
C ASP A 237 0.97 30.62 -19.42
N GLU A 238 1.62 30.51 -18.26
CA GLU A 238 2.83 31.27 -17.96
C GLU A 238 4.04 30.77 -18.78
N GLU A 239 4.24 29.44 -18.97
CA GLU A 239 5.29 28.91 -19.83
C GLU A 239 5.06 29.27 -21.30
N GLU A 240 3.83 29.22 -21.80
CA GLU A 240 3.52 29.68 -23.15
C GLU A 240 3.77 31.18 -23.31
N ALA A 241 3.45 32.02 -22.32
CA ALA A 241 3.73 33.45 -22.33
C ALA A 241 5.24 33.74 -22.35
N TYR A 242 6.03 33.01 -21.58
CA TYR A 242 7.50 33.12 -21.59
C TYR A 242 8.13 32.61 -22.87
N THR A 243 7.62 31.55 -23.48
CA THR A 243 8.12 31.04 -24.78
C THR A 243 7.75 32.00 -25.93
N TYR A 244 6.58 32.62 -25.89
CA TYR A 244 6.18 33.59 -26.91
C TYR A 244 7.03 34.88 -26.87
N SER A 245 7.36 35.36 -25.67
CA SER A 245 8.22 36.54 -25.51
C SER A 245 9.70 36.26 -25.87
N SER A 246 10.20 35.06 -25.59
CA SER A 246 11.56 34.66 -25.96
C SER A 246 11.74 34.38 -27.45
N ASP A 247 10.69 33.96 -28.16
CA ASP A 247 10.73 33.70 -29.60
C ASP A 247 10.62 34.98 -30.40
N MET A 248 9.98 36.05 -29.89
CA MET A 248 9.99 37.39 -30.49
C MET A 248 11.37 38.05 -30.45
N THR A 249 12.09 37.95 -29.33
CA THR A 249 13.47 38.46 -29.20
C THR A 249 14.48 37.66 -30.01
N ALA A 250 14.26 36.34 -30.17
CA ALA A 250 15.13 35.46 -30.97
C ALA A 250 14.92 35.60 -32.50
N ARG A 251 13.77 36.12 -32.95
CA ARG A 251 13.54 36.39 -34.40
C ARG A 251 14.29 37.61 -34.94
N ASP A 252 14.49 38.62 -34.11
CA ASP A 252 15.24 39.81 -34.54
C ASP A 252 16.76 39.56 -34.64
N GLU A 253 17.32 38.69 -33.84
CA GLU A 253 18.74 38.30 -33.95
C GLU A 253 19.03 37.27 -35.06
N LYS A 254 18.09 36.42 -35.46
CA LYS A 254 18.27 35.40 -36.52
C LYS A 254 18.20 35.97 -37.94
N THR A 255 17.57 37.12 -38.14
CA THR A 255 17.54 37.77 -39.46
C THR A 255 18.87 38.40 -39.87
N VAL A 256 19.73 38.73 -38.94
CA VAL A 256 21.06 39.33 -39.21
C VAL A 256 22.15 38.29 -39.50
N ARG A 257 21.96 37.01 -39.09
CA ARG A 257 23.02 35.98 -39.19
C ARG A 257 22.85 34.96 -40.32
N ARG A 258 21.83 35.03 -41.16
CA ARG A 258 21.54 34.04 -42.22
C ARG A 258 22.21 34.30 -43.58
N LYS A 259 23.15 35.26 -43.69
CA LYS A 259 24.01 35.37 -44.88
C LYS A 259 25.40 34.87 -44.57
N ARG A 260 25.66 33.60 -44.66
CA ARG A 260 26.92 32.87 -44.89
C ARG A 260 27.03 31.58 -44.08
N ARG A 261 26.53 30.50 -44.62
CA ARG A 261 27.19 29.16 -44.52
C ARG A 261 26.66 28.24 -45.59
N LYS A 262 27.49 27.96 -46.62
CA LYS A 262 27.29 26.89 -47.59
C LYS A 262 27.35 25.54 -46.90
N PRO A 263 26.47 24.55 -47.23
CA PRO A 263 26.55 23.20 -46.64
C PRO A 263 27.80 22.49 -47.09
N ARG A 264 28.57 21.93 -46.17
CA ARG A 264 29.67 21.01 -46.46
C ARG A 264 29.13 19.70 -46.99
N PRO A 265 29.70 19.14 -48.11
CA PRO A 265 29.28 17.85 -48.63
C PRO A 265 29.64 16.74 -47.63
N ARG A 266 28.67 15.86 -47.37
CA ARG A 266 28.87 14.64 -46.57
C ARG A 266 29.87 13.75 -47.32
N ARG A 267 31.03 13.48 -46.71
CA ARG A 267 32.00 12.49 -47.19
C ARG A 267 31.36 11.10 -47.15
N ARG A 268 31.26 10.42 -48.29
CA ARG A 268 30.93 8.99 -48.37
C ARG A 268 32.05 8.17 -47.70
N PRO A 269 31.74 7.17 -46.89
CA PRO A 269 32.77 6.31 -46.29
C PRO A 269 33.51 5.57 -47.42
N LYS A 270 34.84 5.44 -47.24
CA LYS A 270 35.71 4.74 -48.21
C LYS A 270 35.34 3.28 -48.26
N PRO A 271 35.44 2.62 -49.44
CA PRO A 271 35.04 1.21 -49.65
C PRO A 271 35.81 0.22 -48.75
N GLU A 272 37.01 0.57 -48.30
CA GLU A 272 37.83 -0.24 -47.39
C GLU A 272 37.20 -0.46 -46.00
N VAL A 273 36.40 0.51 -45.48
CA VAL A 273 35.74 0.39 -44.20
C VAL A 273 34.48 -0.50 -44.25
N ILE A 274 33.92 -0.64 -45.46
CA ILE A 274 32.77 -1.53 -45.70
C ILE A 274 33.24 -2.98 -45.80
N ALA A 275 34.39 -3.23 -46.43
CA ALA A 275 35.00 -4.56 -46.55
C ALA A 275 35.43 -5.11 -45.16
N GLN A 276 35.97 -4.26 -44.28
CA GLN A 276 36.38 -4.67 -42.94
C GLN A 276 35.19 -5.03 -42.01
N ARG A 277 34.02 -4.44 -42.23
CA ARG A 277 32.80 -4.80 -41.47
C ARG A 277 32.12 -6.06 -41.99
N LEU A 278 32.26 -6.39 -43.27
CA LEU A 278 31.75 -7.63 -43.82
C LEU A 278 32.61 -8.85 -43.39
N HIS A 279 33.93 -8.70 -43.29
CA HIS A 279 34.81 -9.78 -42.80
C HIS A 279 34.70 -10.05 -41.30
N LEU A 280 34.18 -9.12 -40.51
CA LEU A 280 33.89 -9.34 -39.07
C LEU A 280 32.54 -10.03 -38.85
N ALA A 281 31.61 -9.97 -39.81
CA ALA A 281 30.32 -10.64 -39.72
C ALA A 281 30.39 -12.11 -40.13
N ASP A 282 31.36 -12.47 -41.04
CA ASP A 282 31.56 -13.85 -41.50
C ASP A 282 32.42 -14.70 -40.54
N ALA A 283 33.12 -14.07 -39.58
CA ALA A 283 33.96 -14.76 -38.60
C ALA A 283 33.20 -15.29 -37.36
N GLU A 284 31.93 -14.96 -37.20
CA GLU A 284 31.09 -15.43 -36.06
C GLU A 284 30.24 -16.66 -36.41
N THR A 285 30.29 -17.19 -37.62
CA THR A 285 29.42 -18.31 -38.03
C THR A 285 30.15 -19.67 -38.28
N GLU A 286 31.44 -19.77 -37.98
CA GLU A 286 32.14 -21.07 -38.09
C GLU A 286 32.77 -21.48 -36.76
N LYS A 287 32.07 -22.30 -35.98
CA LYS A 287 32.66 -23.27 -35.05
C LYS A 287 32.19 -24.66 -35.42
N PRO A 288 33.10 -25.54 -35.75
CA PRO A 288 32.78 -26.91 -36.13
C PRO A 288 32.53 -27.78 -34.90
N SER A 289 31.58 -28.68 -35.09
CA SER A 289 31.31 -29.87 -34.30
C SER A 289 32.42 -30.89 -34.53
N GLU A 290 33.06 -31.39 -33.49
CA GLU A 290 33.79 -32.65 -33.49
C GLU A 290 33.42 -33.53 -32.33
N ASP A 291 33.09 -34.72 -32.73
CA ASP A 291 32.79 -36.02 -32.19
C ASP A 291 33.51 -36.43 -30.89
N GLY A 292 32.77 -37.29 -30.12
CA GLY A 292 33.27 -38.10 -29.00
C GLY A 292 34.31 -39.19 -29.43
N PRO A 293 34.54 -40.27 -28.67
CA PRO A 293 33.83 -40.85 -27.54
C PRO A 293 34.76 -41.39 -26.42
N SER A 294 34.09 -42.05 -25.47
CA SER A 294 34.58 -43.15 -24.60
C SER A 294 35.24 -42.80 -23.25
N ALA A 295 34.65 -43.32 -22.28
CA ALA A 295 34.93 -44.48 -21.43
C ALA A 295 35.22 -44.15 -19.97
N GLU A 296 34.43 -44.81 -19.12
CA GLU A 296 34.79 -45.46 -17.85
C GLU A 296 35.39 -44.61 -16.70
N ALA A 297 34.62 -44.45 -15.66
CA ALA A 297 34.87 -45.07 -14.33
C ALA A 297 33.95 -44.44 -13.26
N ALA A 298 33.09 -45.25 -12.73
CA ALA A 298 32.60 -45.07 -11.37
C ALA A 298 33.73 -45.37 -10.37
N PRO A 299 33.68 -44.84 -9.13
CA PRO A 299 33.06 -45.60 -8.05
C PRO A 299 32.25 -44.72 -7.07
N GLU A 300 31.11 -45.29 -6.67
CA GLU A 300 30.75 -45.64 -5.29
C GLU A 300 31.49 -44.91 -4.16
N ALA A 301 30.72 -44.19 -3.35
CA ALA A 301 30.67 -44.26 -1.89
C ALA A 301 30.22 -42.94 -1.29
N ALA A 302 29.00 -42.92 -0.79
CA ALA A 302 28.60 -42.23 0.45
C ALA A 302 27.07 -42.26 0.60
N GLU A 303 26.58 -43.48 0.70
CA GLU A 303 25.38 -43.79 1.48
C GLU A 303 25.89 -44.03 2.90
N GLU A 304 25.47 -43.24 3.85
CA GLU A 304 25.36 -43.44 5.28
C GLU A 304 25.46 -42.09 5.99
N ALA A 305 24.29 -41.54 6.36
CA ALA A 305 24.08 -40.80 7.60
C ALA A 305 22.73 -40.08 7.60
N ALA A 306 21.66 -40.85 7.61
CA ALA A 306 20.35 -40.30 8.01
C ALA A 306 19.44 -41.45 8.53
N ALA A 307 19.87 -42.06 9.58
CA ALA A 307 19.03 -42.92 10.41
C ALA A 307 19.56 -42.90 11.83
N LYS A 308 18.98 -42.05 12.68
CA LYS A 308 18.85 -42.22 14.12
C LYS A 308 18.43 -40.93 14.78
N ALA A 309 17.16 -40.86 15.09
CA ALA A 309 16.67 -40.45 16.41
C ALA A 309 15.15 -40.28 16.39
N ALA A 310 14.47 -41.35 16.57
CA ALA A 310 13.25 -41.35 17.37
C ALA A 310 13.65 -41.95 18.75
N PRO A 311 13.13 -41.47 19.85
CA PRO A 311 12.79 -42.30 20.97
C PRO A 311 11.29 -42.25 21.27
N GLU A 312 10.76 -43.42 21.33
CA GLU A 312 9.90 -44.00 22.36
C GLU A 312 9.87 -43.28 23.72
N ALA A 313 8.64 -43.18 24.22
CA ALA A 313 8.26 -43.40 25.59
C ALA A 313 6.73 -43.47 25.59
N ALA A 314 6.14 -44.53 25.69
CA ALA A 314 5.58 -45.47 26.61
C ALA A 314 5.10 -44.78 27.89
N GLU A 315 3.77 -44.80 28.03
CA GLU A 315 2.92 -45.63 28.89
C GLU A 315 2.85 -45.24 30.38
N GLU A 316 1.61 -45.27 30.77
CA GLU A 316 0.97 -45.55 32.09
C GLU A 316 0.80 -44.36 33.03
N SER A 317 -0.37 -44.06 33.58
CA SER A 317 -1.42 -44.87 34.18
C SER A 317 -2.68 -44.01 34.45
N SER A 318 -3.82 -44.48 34.12
CA SER A 318 -4.93 -44.98 34.98
C SER A 318 -5.32 -44.16 36.22
N GLY A 319 -6.63 -43.88 36.29
CA GLY A 319 -7.38 -43.61 37.51
C GLY A 319 -8.18 -42.29 37.39
N GLU A 320 -9.36 -42.31 37.28
CA GLU A 320 -10.56 -42.77 37.94
C GLU A 320 -11.63 -41.69 37.81
N ALA A 321 -12.74 -42.10 37.33
CA ALA A 321 -13.99 -41.36 37.17
C ALA A 321 -14.62 -41.06 38.52
N VAL A 322 -15.20 -39.86 38.67
CA VAL A 322 -16.43 -39.71 39.49
C VAL A 322 -17.34 -38.69 38.84
N ALA A 323 -18.42 -39.23 38.31
CA ALA A 323 -19.62 -38.53 37.99
C ALA A 323 -20.45 -38.25 39.25
N VAL A 324 -20.95 -37.06 39.40
CA VAL A 324 -22.21 -36.80 40.17
C VAL A 324 -22.89 -35.57 39.62
N SER A 325 -23.96 -35.77 38.87
CA SER A 325 -25.15 -34.93 38.92
C SER A 325 -26.09 -35.54 39.98
N PRO A 326 -26.98 -34.80 40.67
CA PRO A 326 -28.25 -34.41 40.09
C PRO A 326 -28.85 -33.06 40.61
N GLU A 327 -29.75 -32.55 39.83
CA GLU A 327 -30.92 -31.78 40.26
C GLU A 327 -31.87 -32.71 41.07
N PRO A 328 -33.04 -32.28 41.63
CA PRO A 328 -33.77 -30.98 41.63
C PRO A 328 -34.56 -30.72 42.96
N SER A 329 -35.61 -29.85 42.79
CA SER A 329 -36.77 -29.61 43.69
C SER A 329 -36.58 -28.43 44.67
N GLY A 330 -37.39 -27.42 44.68
CA GLY A 330 -38.84 -27.39 44.69
C GLY A 330 -39.26 -26.66 45.94
N GLY A 331 -40.11 -25.67 45.86
CA GLY A 331 -40.61 -25.03 47.05
C GLY A 331 -41.22 -23.65 46.81
N GLU A 332 -42.46 -23.68 46.42
CA GLU A 332 -43.49 -22.65 46.53
C GLU A 332 -43.52 -22.03 47.93
N SER A 333 -43.90 -20.79 48.01
CA SER A 333 -45.14 -20.23 48.62
C SER A 333 -44.92 -18.77 49.06
N GLU A 334 -45.70 -17.93 48.50
CA GLU A 334 -46.89 -17.25 49.04
C GLU A 334 -46.66 -15.98 49.89
N ARG A 335 -47.24 -14.92 49.34
CA ARG A 335 -48.11 -13.90 49.98
C ARG A 335 -47.54 -12.79 50.82
N GLY A 336 -48.12 -11.65 50.51
CA GLY A 336 -48.38 -10.52 51.38
C GLY A 336 -47.98 -9.19 50.80
N ALA A 337 -48.76 -8.45 50.10
CA ALA A 337 -49.88 -7.53 50.42
C ALA A 337 -49.48 -6.44 51.41
N GLY A 338 -49.64 -5.20 50.98
CA GLY A 338 -50.03 -4.10 51.82
C GLY A 338 -49.02 -2.99 52.05
N THR A 339 -49.21 -1.94 51.55
CA THR A 339 -49.76 -0.58 51.61
C THR A 339 -49.00 0.37 50.73
#